data_52c44f4dcc5bbfed21050689ea6be709
#
_entry.id   52c44f4dcc5bbfed21050689ea6be709
#
_cell.length_a   1.000
_cell.length_b   1.000
_cell.length_c   1.000
_cell.angle_alpha   90.00
_cell.angle_beta   90.00
_cell.angle_gamma   90.00
#
_symmetry.space_group_name_H-M   'P 1'
#
loop_
_entity.id
_entity.type
_entity.pdbx_description
1 polymer ?
#
loop_
_entity_poly.entity_id
_entity_poly.type
_entity_poly.pdbx_seq_one_letter_code
_entity_poly.pdbx_strand_id
1 'polypeptide(L)'
;GLAAALAAEGAVVVGGNLAAVRGDEWWSLTLLGSVARGRAWTRAGARPGDLLAVTGWPGRAAAGLALSRLESPEAFRAASDEAWKPLLEAWLRPRARVGFALALAPAGAVTAAIDVSDGFAGDLARLCEASGVGCDVHARSLPVDPPLERATGALGLSFTTLRFGPSDDYELLLAIDPGRRDACERAARESGTPLVFAGRFTDRRGELSLVTADGATRPLEPRGFDHFAGER
;
A
#
# COMPACT_ATOMS: atom_id res chain seq x y z
N GLY A 1 5.32 0.02 22.84
CA GLY A 1 4.35 -0.50 21.91
C GLY A 1 3.29 0.51 21.53
N LEU A 2 2.01 0.16 21.65
CA LEU A 2 0.87 0.92 21.09
C LEU A 2 0.87 2.43 21.47
N ALA A 3 1.01 2.76 22.74
CA ALA A 3 0.99 4.16 23.20
C ALA A 3 2.10 5.00 22.55
N ALA A 4 3.29 4.43 22.37
CA ALA A 4 4.39 5.15 21.73
C ALA A 4 4.14 5.35 20.22
N ALA A 5 3.55 4.36 19.54
CA ALA A 5 3.18 4.48 18.13
C ALA A 5 2.10 5.55 17.92
N LEU A 6 1.08 5.58 18.75
CA LEU A 6 0.02 6.59 18.71
C LEU A 6 0.57 7.99 19.01
N ALA A 7 1.42 8.12 20.04
CA ALA A 7 2.03 9.42 20.39
C ALA A 7 2.91 9.98 19.26
N ALA A 8 3.59 9.15 18.49
CA ALA A 8 4.37 9.57 17.34
C ALA A 8 3.52 10.23 16.24
N GLU A 9 2.24 9.86 16.16
CA GLU A 9 1.27 10.41 15.19
C GLU A 9 0.35 11.48 15.84
N GLY A 10 0.66 11.91 17.06
CA GLY A 10 -0.14 12.92 17.78
C GLY A 10 -1.47 12.40 18.34
N ALA A 11 -1.66 11.08 18.37
CA ALA A 11 -2.84 10.45 18.94
C ALA A 11 -2.62 10.05 20.41
N VAL A 12 -3.72 9.99 21.18
CA VAL A 12 -3.68 9.63 22.60
C VAL A 12 -4.61 8.46 22.89
N VAL A 13 -4.22 7.63 23.84
CA VAL A 13 -5.10 6.57 24.37
C VAL A 13 -6.08 7.19 25.34
N VAL A 14 -7.37 7.14 25.03
CA VAL A 14 -8.44 7.73 25.87
C VAL A 14 -9.16 6.70 26.71
N GLY A 15 -8.96 5.42 26.47
CA GLY A 15 -9.56 4.34 27.25
C GLY A 15 -9.12 2.97 26.75
N GLY A 16 -9.56 1.94 27.43
CA GLY A 16 -9.29 0.56 27.08
C GLY A 16 -9.77 -0.40 28.15
N ASN A 17 -9.81 -1.67 27.83
CA ASN A 17 -10.10 -2.74 28.74
C ASN A 17 -9.14 -3.91 28.49
N LEU A 18 -8.72 -4.57 29.57
CA LEU A 18 -7.94 -5.78 29.55
C LEU A 18 -8.77 -6.89 30.20
N ALA A 19 -8.97 -7.97 29.48
CA ALA A 19 -9.66 -9.14 29.99
C ALA A 19 -8.78 -10.38 29.82
N ALA A 20 -8.85 -11.30 30.78
CA ALA A 20 -8.21 -12.59 30.66
C ALA A 20 -9.01 -13.45 29.66
N VAL A 21 -8.33 -14.03 28.70
CA VAL A 21 -8.89 -14.96 27.73
C VAL A 21 -8.21 -16.32 27.85
N ARG A 22 -8.95 -17.40 27.49
CA ARG A 22 -8.37 -18.73 27.36
C ARG A 22 -8.18 -19.00 25.87
N GLY A 23 -6.95 -19.22 25.45
CA GLY A 23 -6.58 -19.44 24.06
C GLY A 23 -5.76 -18.27 23.52
N ASP A 24 -5.95 -17.95 22.24
CA ASP A 24 -5.17 -16.95 21.55
C ASP A 24 -5.47 -15.52 22.03
N GLU A 25 -4.45 -14.67 22.00
CA GLU A 25 -4.62 -13.24 22.28
C GLU A 25 -5.45 -12.57 21.19
N TRP A 26 -6.35 -11.69 21.62
CA TRP A 26 -7.18 -10.92 20.71
C TRP A 26 -7.08 -9.42 20.99
N TRP A 27 -6.90 -8.64 19.93
CA TRP A 27 -6.72 -7.19 20.03
C TRP A 27 -7.78 -6.48 19.20
N SER A 28 -8.43 -5.48 19.79
CA SER A 28 -9.33 -4.57 19.09
C SER A 28 -8.92 -3.14 19.38
N LEU A 29 -8.78 -2.35 18.31
CA LEU A 29 -8.42 -0.93 18.41
C LEU A 29 -9.49 -0.10 17.69
N THR A 30 -10.04 0.88 18.41
CA THR A 30 -10.94 1.89 17.83
C THR A 30 -10.24 3.24 17.82
N LEU A 31 -10.16 3.86 16.65
CA LEU A 31 -9.63 5.20 16.46
C LEU A 31 -10.79 6.17 16.22
N LEU A 32 -10.79 7.29 16.93
CA LEU A 32 -11.73 8.39 16.75
C LEU A 32 -10.96 9.63 16.34
N GLY A 33 -11.50 10.36 15.38
CA GLY A 33 -10.90 11.59 14.90
C GLY A 33 -11.94 12.49 14.25
N SER A 34 -11.50 13.67 13.82
CA SER A 34 -12.33 14.62 13.08
C SER A 34 -11.63 15.10 11.82
N VAL A 35 -12.42 15.36 10.81
CA VAL A 35 -11.97 15.94 9.55
C VAL A 35 -12.96 17.01 9.13
N ALA A 36 -12.48 18.10 8.52
CA ALA A 36 -13.35 19.15 8.01
C ALA A 36 -14.35 18.58 6.98
N ARG A 37 -15.58 19.08 7.01
CA ARG A 37 -16.64 18.61 6.11
C ARG A 37 -16.20 18.68 4.64
N GLY A 38 -16.37 17.58 3.90
CA GLY A 38 -15.98 17.47 2.48
C GLY A 38 -14.47 17.32 2.26
N ARG A 39 -13.68 17.10 3.32
CA ARG A 39 -12.23 16.91 3.20
C ARG A 39 -11.77 15.48 3.48
N ALA A 40 -12.68 14.59 3.83
CA ALA A 40 -12.36 13.17 3.99
C ALA A 40 -11.96 12.57 2.64
N TRP A 41 -10.85 11.86 2.62
CA TRP A 41 -10.50 11.03 1.47
C TRP A 41 -11.30 9.74 1.56
N THR A 42 -12.00 9.42 0.48
CA THR A 42 -12.81 8.21 0.37
C THR A 42 -12.34 7.37 -0.79
N ARG A 43 -12.78 6.12 -0.86
CA ARG A 43 -12.49 5.24 -2.01
C ARG A 43 -13.22 5.69 -3.29
N ALA A 44 -14.31 6.46 -3.14
CA ALA A 44 -15.11 6.97 -4.26
C ALA A 44 -14.69 8.40 -4.62
N GLY A 45 -14.62 8.69 -5.93
CA GLY A 45 -14.34 10.04 -6.41
C GLY A 45 -13.24 10.14 -7.45
N ALA A 46 -12.51 9.06 -7.72
CA ALA A 46 -11.55 9.03 -8.83
C ALA A 46 -12.25 9.25 -10.17
N ARG A 47 -11.59 9.96 -11.08
CA ARG A 47 -12.11 10.33 -12.38
C ARG A 47 -11.20 9.85 -13.50
N PRO A 48 -11.73 9.55 -14.69
CA PRO A 48 -10.89 9.32 -15.87
C PRO A 48 -9.93 10.50 -16.07
N GLY A 49 -8.64 10.19 -16.25
CA GLY A 49 -7.60 11.20 -16.39
C GLY A 49 -6.85 11.52 -15.10
N ASP A 50 -7.36 11.19 -13.91
CA ASP A 50 -6.63 11.32 -12.66
C ASP A 50 -5.36 10.46 -12.69
N LEU A 51 -4.31 10.92 -12.02
CA LEU A 51 -3.06 10.18 -11.88
C LEU A 51 -3.20 9.15 -10.74
N LEU A 52 -2.74 7.93 -10.99
CA LEU A 52 -2.51 6.97 -9.91
C LEU A 52 -1.18 7.31 -9.24
N ALA A 53 -1.22 7.73 -7.98
CA ALA A 53 -0.04 7.91 -7.15
C ALA A 53 0.03 6.81 -6.09
N VAL A 54 1.25 6.36 -5.79
CA VAL A 54 1.53 5.30 -4.81
C VAL A 54 2.62 5.77 -3.87
N THR A 55 2.41 5.64 -2.57
CA THR A 55 3.46 5.90 -1.58
C THR A 55 4.33 4.66 -1.36
N GLY A 56 5.56 4.88 -0.90
CA GLY A 56 6.50 3.84 -0.46
C GLY A 56 6.91 2.85 -1.54
N TRP A 57 6.96 1.58 -1.15
CA TRP A 57 7.54 0.49 -1.93
C TRP A 57 6.63 -0.75 -1.93
N PRO A 58 5.56 -0.78 -2.75
CA PRO A 58 4.62 -1.90 -2.77
C PRO A 58 5.30 -3.25 -3.03
N GLY A 59 4.86 -4.27 -2.27
CA GLY A 59 5.35 -5.64 -2.33
C GLY A 59 6.49 -5.96 -1.38
N ARG A 60 7.05 -4.96 -0.68
CA ARG A 60 8.10 -5.22 0.32
C ARG A 60 7.60 -6.04 1.50
N ALA A 61 6.40 -5.77 2.00
CA ALA A 61 5.82 -6.53 3.10
C ALA A 61 5.54 -7.99 2.68
N ALA A 62 5.00 -8.22 1.48
CA ALA A 62 4.81 -9.56 0.93
C ALA A 62 6.13 -10.35 0.85
N ALA A 63 7.20 -9.70 0.37
CA ALA A 63 8.52 -10.32 0.30
C ALA A 63 9.10 -10.59 1.71
N GLY A 64 8.93 -9.67 2.65
CA GLY A 64 9.35 -9.83 4.05
C GLY A 64 8.65 -10.99 4.73
N LEU A 65 7.33 -11.10 4.57
CA LEU A 65 6.54 -12.22 5.05
C LEU A 65 7.01 -13.55 4.44
N ALA A 66 7.20 -13.60 3.12
CA ALA A 66 7.65 -14.81 2.44
C ALA A 66 9.04 -15.24 2.91
N LEU A 67 9.97 -14.29 3.10
CA LEU A 67 11.31 -14.56 3.66
C LEU A 67 11.24 -15.11 5.08
N SER A 68 10.33 -14.59 5.92
CA SER A 68 10.17 -15.05 7.30
C SER A 68 9.65 -16.50 7.42
N ARG A 69 8.97 -16.99 6.39
CA ARG A 69 8.41 -18.34 6.31
C ARG A 69 9.38 -19.39 5.74
N LEU A 70 10.59 -18.98 5.36
CA LEU A 70 11.61 -19.94 4.90
C LEU A 70 12.07 -20.82 6.07
N GLU A 71 11.81 -22.13 5.96
CA GLU A 71 11.98 -23.09 7.04
C GLU A 71 13.45 -23.50 7.32
N SER A 72 14.38 -23.17 6.41
CA SER A 72 15.77 -23.58 6.62
C SER A 72 16.55 -22.56 7.47
N PRO A 73 17.41 -23.03 8.43
CA PRO A 73 18.29 -22.14 9.18
C PRO A 73 19.24 -21.33 8.29
N GLU A 74 19.58 -21.85 7.11
CA GLU A 74 20.43 -21.19 6.12
C GLU A 74 19.67 -20.10 5.40
N ALA A 75 18.42 -20.35 5.03
CA ALA A 75 17.51 -19.35 4.46
C ALA A 75 17.21 -18.24 5.47
N PHE A 76 17.01 -18.57 6.77
CA PHE A 76 16.82 -17.57 7.82
C PHE A 76 18.09 -16.75 8.09
N ARG A 77 19.30 -17.35 8.01
CA ARG A 77 20.56 -16.60 8.08
C ARG A 77 20.78 -15.71 6.88
N ALA A 78 20.41 -16.17 5.69
CA ALA A 78 20.39 -15.33 4.49
C ALA A 78 19.36 -14.20 4.62
N ALA A 79 18.23 -14.43 5.29
CA ALA A 79 17.23 -13.43 5.61
C ALA A 79 17.69 -12.43 6.70
N SER A 80 18.73 -12.74 7.47
CA SER A 80 19.37 -11.82 8.45
C SER A 80 20.41 -10.90 7.81
N ASP A 81 20.68 -11.03 6.52
CA ASP A 81 21.54 -10.13 5.77
C ASP A 81 20.91 -8.72 5.73
N GLU A 82 21.75 -7.69 5.86
CA GLU A 82 21.36 -6.27 5.69
C GLU A 82 20.60 -6.03 4.37
N ALA A 83 20.84 -6.87 3.37
CA ALA A 83 20.14 -6.84 2.09
C ALA A 83 18.61 -7.05 2.18
N TRP A 84 18.15 -7.82 3.19
CA TRP A 84 16.74 -8.15 3.40
C TRP A 84 16.05 -7.23 4.42
N LYS A 85 16.83 -6.47 5.17
CA LYS A 85 16.34 -5.59 6.22
C LYS A 85 15.19 -4.69 5.76
N PRO A 86 15.22 -4.02 4.57
CA PRO A 86 14.11 -3.19 4.13
C PRO A 86 12.81 -3.96 3.92
N LEU A 87 12.89 -5.24 3.55
CA LEU A 87 11.72 -6.10 3.33
C LEU A 87 11.13 -6.57 4.66
N LEU A 88 11.98 -7.03 5.58
CA LEU A 88 11.56 -7.45 6.92
C LEU A 88 11.01 -6.28 7.73
N GLU A 89 11.60 -5.10 7.62
CA GLU A 89 11.08 -3.89 8.27
C GLU A 89 9.71 -3.47 7.73
N ALA A 90 9.51 -3.57 6.41
CA ALA A 90 8.21 -3.26 5.81
C ALA A 90 7.10 -4.18 6.34
N TRP A 91 7.40 -5.47 6.54
CA TRP A 91 6.43 -6.42 7.08
C TRP A 91 6.26 -6.30 8.60
N LEU A 92 7.36 -6.23 9.38
CA LEU A 92 7.30 -6.24 10.84
C LEU A 92 6.91 -4.90 11.46
N ARG A 93 7.17 -3.80 10.75
CA ARG A 93 7.01 -2.43 11.25
C ARG A 93 6.49 -1.50 10.16
N PRO A 94 5.29 -1.77 9.62
CA PRO A 94 4.70 -0.89 8.61
C PRO A 94 4.58 0.53 9.18
N ARG A 95 4.75 1.53 8.32
CA ARG A 95 4.68 2.94 8.72
C ARG A 95 3.45 3.59 8.09
N ALA A 96 2.52 4.00 8.92
CA ALA A 96 1.39 4.82 8.47
C ALA A 96 1.88 6.12 7.82
N ARG A 97 1.25 6.52 6.70
CA ARG A 97 1.64 7.71 5.93
C ARG A 97 0.92 8.97 6.42
N VAL A 98 0.74 9.09 7.73
CA VAL A 98 0.01 10.21 8.39
C VAL A 98 0.65 11.55 8.06
N GLY A 99 1.98 11.69 8.22
CA GLY A 99 2.69 12.93 7.91
C GLY A 99 2.51 13.38 6.46
N PHE A 100 2.56 12.44 5.50
CA PHE A 100 2.28 12.72 4.10
C PHE A 100 0.83 13.16 3.88
N ALA A 101 -0.12 12.44 4.46
CA ALA A 101 -1.54 12.76 4.33
C ALA A 101 -1.86 14.16 4.89
N LEU A 102 -1.32 14.51 6.06
CA LEU A 102 -1.50 15.83 6.66
C LEU A 102 -0.87 16.95 5.82
N ALA A 103 0.31 16.74 5.24
CA ALA A 103 0.96 17.71 4.36
C ALA A 103 0.18 17.91 3.05
N LEU A 104 -0.43 16.86 2.50
CA LEU A 104 -1.15 16.91 1.24
C LEU A 104 -2.60 17.40 1.38
N ALA A 105 -3.27 17.12 2.49
CA ALA A 105 -4.70 17.40 2.68
C ALA A 105 -5.12 18.86 2.38
N PRO A 106 -4.34 19.91 2.72
CA PRO A 106 -4.70 21.31 2.41
C PRO A 106 -4.79 21.59 0.91
N ALA A 107 -4.03 20.87 0.10
CA ALA A 107 -3.96 21.11 -1.35
C ALA A 107 -5.23 20.71 -2.10
N GLY A 108 -6.10 19.87 -1.53
CA GLY A 108 -7.28 19.34 -2.20
C GLY A 108 -6.96 18.57 -3.49
N ALA A 109 -5.82 17.88 -3.50
CA ALA A 109 -5.29 17.21 -4.67
C ALA A 109 -5.87 15.78 -4.87
N VAL A 110 -6.31 15.17 -3.77
CA VAL A 110 -6.78 13.78 -3.75
C VAL A 110 -8.27 13.73 -4.08
N THR A 111 -8.63 12.97 -5.10
CA THR A 111 -10.01 12.71 -5.53
C THR A 111 -10.54 11.41 -4.93
N ALA A 112 -9.69 10.39 -4.75
CA ALA A 112 -10.00 9.16 -4.03
C ALA A 112 -8.72 8.57 -3.41
N ALA A 113 -8.87 7.77 -2.36
CA ALA A 113 -7.76 7.12 -1.68
C ALA A 113 -8.17 5.79 -1.05
N ILE A 114 -7.22 4.87 -0.97
CA ILE A 114 -7.30 3.61 -0.23
C ILE A 114 -5.90 3.26 0.28
N ASP A 115 -5.82 2.55 1.39
CA ASP A 115 -4.58 1.90 1.85
C ASP A 115 -4.36 0.57 1.13
N VAL A 116 -3.11 0.10 1.10
CA VAL A 116 -2.73 -1.22 0.59
C VAL A 116 -2.63 -2.16 1.80
N SER A 117 -3.73 -2.78 2.15
CA SER A 117 -3.85 -3.71 3.28
C SER A 117 -4.07 -5.16 2.86
N ASP A 118 -4.65 -5.39 1.68
CA ASP A 118 -4.88 -6.72 1.13
C ASP A 118 -4.02 -6.99 -0.11
N GLY A 119 -3.42 -5.96 -0.66
CA GLY A 119 -2.52 -6.02 -1.79
C GLY A 119 -2.84 -5.03 -2.90
N PHE A 120 -1.81 -4.58 -3.60
CA PHE A 120 -1.88 -3.48 -4.57
C PHE A 120 -3.03 -3.62 -5.58
N ALA A 121 -3.11 -4.76 -6.29
CA ALA A 121 -4.09 -4.92 -7.35
C ALA A 121 -5.51 -5.09 -6.80
N GLY A 122 -5.66 -5.78 -5.66
CA GLY A 122 -6.95 -5.96 -4.98
C GLY A 122 -7.51 -4.64 -4.47
N ASP A 123 -6.70 -3.83 -3.80
CA ASP A 123 -7.13 -2.55 -3.25
C ASP A 123 -7.35 -1.50 -4.35
N LEU A 124 -6.52 -1.50 -5.41
CA LEU A 124 -6.76 -0.66 -6.58
C LEU A 124 -8.11 -1.00 -7.26
N ALA A 125 -8.44 -2.29 -7.36
CA ALA A 125 -9.74 -2.72 -7.90
C ALA A 125 -10.91 -2.17 -7.07
N ARG A 126 -10.81 -2.24 -5.74
CA ARG A 126 -11.83 -1.70 -4.82
C ARG A 126 -12.00 -0.18 -4.97
N LEU A 127 -10.90 0.56 -5.15
CA LEU A 127 -10.94 2.00 -5.41
C LEU A 127 -11.59 2.30 -6.76
N CYS A 128 -11.22 1.55 -7.81
CA CYS A 128 -11.82 1.68 -9.14
C CYS A 128 -13.32 1.36 -9.14
N GLU A 129 -13.73 0.29 -8.47
CA GLU A 129 -15.13 -0.10 -8.30
C GLU A 129 -15.94 0.99 -7.60
N ALA A 130 -15.46 1.47 -6.44
CA ALA A 130 -16.13 2.51 -5.67
C ALA A 130 -16.25 3.85 -6.44
N SER A 131 -15.34 4.10 -7.38
CA SER A 131 -15.31 5.30 -8.22
C SER A 131 -15.97 5.11 -9.58
N GLY A 132 -16.28 3.88 -10.00
CA GLY A 132 -16.86 3.57 -11.31
C GLY A 132 -15.89 3.82 -12.48
N VAL A 133 -14.60 3.57 -12.30
CA VAL A 133 -13.52 3.80 -13.29
C VAL A 133 -12.69 2.53 -13.50
N GLY A 134 -11.74 2.59 -14.43
CA GLY A 134 -10.65 1.63 -14.57
C GLY A 134 -9.30 2.28 -14.28
N CYS A 135 -8.21 1.53 -14.41
CA CYS A 135 -6.87 2.08 -14.20
C CYS A 135 -5.81 1.36 -15.04
N ASP A 136 -4.95 2.14 -15.68
CA ASP A 136 -3.74 1.65 -16.33
C ASP A 136 -2.54 1.89 -15.40
N VAL A 137 -1.90 0.81 -14.96
CA VAL A 137 -0.67 0.84 -14.18
C VAL A 137 0.52 0.74 -15.12
N HIS A 138 1.45 1.67 -15.05
CA HIS A 138 2.61 1.71 -15.93
C HIS A 138 3.82 1.08 -15.24
N ALA A 139 4.26 -0.09 -15.67
CA ALA A 139 5.39 -0.81 -15.07
C ALA A 139 6.69 0.03 -15.05
N ARG A 140 6.93 0.83 -16.10
CA ARG A 140 8.12 1.72 -16.17
C ARG A 140 8.13 2.83 -15.14
N SER A 141 6.97 3.25 -14.67
CA SER A 141 6.86 4.33 -13.67
C SER A 141 7.11 3.84 -12.27
N LEU A 142 7.01 2.54 -12.04
CA LEU A 142 7.31 1.96 -10.73
C LEU A 142 8.83 1.91 -10.52
N PRO A 143 9.33 2.28 -9.34
CA PRO A 143 10.76 2.33 -9.10
C PRO A 143 11.36 0.93 -9.11
N VAL A 144 12.59 0.84 -9.60
CA VAL A 144 13.44 -0.33 -9.39
C VAL A 144 13.67 -0.47 -7.88
N ASP A 145 13.43 -1.65 -7.36
CA ASP A 145 13.59 -1.97 -5.93
C ASP A 145 14.57 -3.15 -5.78
N PRO A 146 15.88 -2.88 -5.65
CA PRO A 146 16.89 -3.92 -5.62
C PRO A 146 16.68 -4.99 -4.53
N PRO A 147 16.23 -4.65 -3.30
CA PRO A 147 15.85 -5.66 -2.32
C PRO A 147 14.74 -6.58 -2.81
N LEU A 148 13.67 -6.03 -3.41
CA LEU A 148 12.55 -6.81 -3.92
C LEU A 148 12.95 -7.67 -5.12
N GLU A 149 13.75 -7.14 -6.05
CA GLU A 149 14.29 -7.90 -7.19
C GLU A 149 15.14 -9.08 -6.72
N ARG A 150 15.98 -8.87 -5.72
CA ARG A 150 16.80 -9.94 -5.14
C ARG A 150 15.95 -11.02 -4.49
N ALA A 151 14.86 -10.63 -3.81
CA ALA A 151 13.93 -11.55 -3.19
C ALA A 151 13.23 -12.46 -4.20
N THR A 152 12.98 -12.03 -5.44
CA THR A 152 12.37 -12.88 -6.47
C THR A 152 13.19 -14.13 -6.72
N GLY A 153 14.51 -13.99 -6.83
CA GLY A 153 15.42 -15.13 -7.03
C GLY A 153 15.47 -16.06 -5.83
N ALA A 154 15.54 -15.51 -4.61
CA ALA A 154 15.61 -16.29 -3.38
C ALA A 154 14.31 -17.04 -3.06
N LEU A 155 13.16 -16.47 -3.41
CA LEU A 155 11.83 -17.01 -3.12
C LEU A 155 11.26 -17.86 -4.28
N GLY A 156 11.86 -17.81 -5.46
CA GLY A 156 11.28 -18.43 -6.67
C GLY A 156 9.94 -17.80 -7.10
N LEU A 157 9.67 -16.55 -6.68
CA LEU A 157 8.45 -15.81 -7.00
C LEU A 157 8.72 -14.76 -8.08
N SER A 158 7.71 -14.46 -8.89
CA SER A 158 7.83 -13.39 -9.86
C SER A 158 7.75 -12.01 -9.18
N PHE A 159 8.43 -11.01 -9.75
CA PHE A 159 8.35 -9.63 -9.33
C PHE A 159 6.90 -9.10 -9.34
N THR A 160 6.13 -9.48 -10.37
CA THR A 160 4.72 -9.12 -10.48
C THR A 160 3.89 -9.70 -9.36
N THR A 161 4.14 -10.96 -8.97
CA THR A 161 3.45 -11.62 -7.85
C THR A 161 3.71 -10.89 -6.54
N LEU A 162 4.96 -10.53 -6.25
CA LEU A 162 5.31 -9.83 -5.02
C LEU A 162 4.74 -8.40 -4.99
N ARG A 163 4.83 -7.67 -6.11
CA ARG A 163 4.46 -6.24 -6.16
C ARG A 163 2.96 -6.00 -6.24
N PHE A 164 2.23 -6.83 -6.96
CA PHE A 164 0.81 -6.62 -7.23
C PHE A 164 -0.11 -7.63 -6.56
N GLY A 165 0.44 -8.69 -5.99
CA GLY A 165 -0.32 -9.71 -5.27
C GLY A 165 -0.71 -9.30 -3.85
N PRO A 166 -1.16 -10.26 -3.04
CA PRO A 166 -1.50 -10.05 -1.64
C PRO A 166 -0.34 -9.48 -0.85
N SER A 167 -0.58 -8.41 -0.11
CA SER A 167 0.42 -7.71 0.69
C SER A 167 -0.24 -6.78 1.69
N ASP A 168 0.35 -6.65 2.86
CA ASP A 168 0.00 -5.74 3.94
C ASP A 168 1.03 -4.59 4.05
N ASP A 169 1.29 -3.91 2.93
CA ASP A 169 2.28 -2.83 2.86
C ASP A 169 1.88 -1.58 3.66
N TYR A 170 0.58 -1.35 3.89
CA TYR A 170 0.02 -0.14 4.51
C TYR A 170 0.49 1.17 3.88
N GLU A 171 0.75 1.10 2.57
CA GLU A 171 0.97 2.27 1.72
C GLU A 171 -0.35 2.84 1.22
N LEU A 172 -0.32 4.00 0.55
CA LEU A 172 -1.51 4.64 0.00
C LEU A 172 -1.53 4.53 -1.52
N LEU A 173 -2.69 4.15 -2.07
CA LEU A 173 -3.07 4.34 -3.47
C LEU A 173 -3.99 5.57 -3.54
N LEU A 174 -3.61 6.52 -4.38
CA LEU A 174 -4.29 7.81 -4.47
C LEU A 174 -4.67 8.11 -5.93
N ALA A 175 -5.89 8.54 -6.13
CA ALA A 175 -6.28 9.24 -7.35
C ALA A 175 -6.02 10.73 -7.15
N ILE A 176 -5.22 11.31 -8.03
CA ILE A 176 -4.72 12.69 -7.92
C ILE A 176 -5.17 13.49 -9.14
N ASP A 177 -5.78 14.66 -8.90
CA ASP A 177 -6.00 15.66 -9.94
C ASP A 177 -4.67 15.99 -10.63
N PRO A 178 -4.54 15.81 -11.97
CA PRO A 178 -3.31 16.06 -12.69
C PRO A 178 -2.75 17.48 -12.48
N GLY A 179 -3.62 18.47 -12.32
CA GLY A 179 -3.23 19.86 -12.05
C GLY A 179 -2.64 20.09 -10.64
N ARG A 180 -2.66 19.08 -9.78
CA ARG A 180 -2.13 19.12 -8.40
C ARG A 180 -0.92 18.23 -8.16
N ARG A 181 -0.33 17.70 -9.21
CA ARG A 181 0.87 16.85 -9.13
C ARG A 181 1.98 17.45 -8.26
N ASP A 182 2.31 18.72 -8.50
CA ASP A 182 3.38 19.41 -7.77
C ASP A 182 3.12 19.51 -6.27
N ALA A 183 1.85 19.61 -5.86
CA ALA A 183 1.47 19.60 -4.44
C ALA A 183 1.77 18.25 -3.79
N CYS A 184 1.50 17.16 -4.50
CA CYS A 184 1.82 15.80 -4.03
C CYS A 184 3.33 15.60 -3.90
N GLU A 185 4.11 16.06 -4.88
CA GLU A 185 5.57 15.98 -4.86
C GLU A 185 6.18 16.81 -3.72
N ARG A 186 5.60 17.98 -3.42
CA ARG A 186 6.00 18.77 -2.24
C ARG A 186 5.71 18.05 -0.94
N ALA A 187 4.48 17.56 -0.76
CA ALA A 187 4.09 16.82 0.44
C ALA A 187 4.97 15.58 0.67
N ALA A 188 5.34 14.88 -0.41
CA ALA A 188 6.24 13.74 -0.37
C ALA A 188 7.64 14.14 0.14
N ARG A 189 8.19 15.24 -0.38
CA ARG A 189 9.49 15.76 0.09
C ARG A 189 9.44 16.23 1.53
N GLU A 190 8.42 16.98 1.93
CA GLU A 190 8.26 17.53 3.29
C GLU A 190 8.10 16.42 4.34
N SER A 191 7.39 15.35 3.99
CA SER A 191 7.17 14.21 4.89
C SER A 191 8.25 13.14 4.81
N GLY A 192 9.19 13.23 3.86
CA GLY A 192 10.17 12.17 3.58
C GLY A 192 9.53 10.88 3.08
N THR A 193 8.31 10.92 2.53
CA THR A 193 7.60 9.76 2.02
C THR A 193 7.92 9.53 0.55
N PRO A 194 8.43 8.36 0.15
CA PRO A 194 8.57 8.04 -1.26
C PRO A 194 7.22 8.10 -1.98
N LEU A 195 7.17 8.70 -3.16
CA LEU A 195 5.96 8.84 -3.96
C LEU A 195 6.26 8.56 -5.42
N VAL A 196 5.40 7.79 -6.05
CA VAL A 196 5.48 7.45 -7.46
C VAL A 196 4.14 7.70 -8.14
N PHE A 197 4.16 8.30 -9.33
CA PHE A 197 3.01 8.34 -10.22
C PHE A 197 3.05 7.11 -11.11
N ALA A 198 2.30 6.09 -10.71
CA ALA A 198 2.37 4.73 -11.24
C ALA A 198 1.46 4.49 -12.45
N GLY A 199 0.58 5.44 -12.79
CA GLY A 199 -0.38 5.22 -13.86
C GLY A 199 -1.46 6.29 -13.95
N ARG A 200 -2.60 5.90 -14.54
CA ARG A 200 -3.72 6.81 -14.78
C ARG A 200 -5.06 6.09 -14.70
N PHE A 201 -6.05 6.73 -14.12
CA PHE A 201 -7.42 6.27 -14.12
C PHE A 201 -8.07 6.49 -15.48
N THR A 202 -8.93 5.54 -15.90
CA THR A 202 -9.57 5.49 -17.22
C THR A 202 -11.09 5.40 -17.11
N ASP A 203 -11.78 5.63 -18.19
CA ASP A 203 -13.25 5.46 -18.32
C ASP A 203 -13.69 3.99 -18.52
N ARG A 204 -12.74 3.06 -18.67
CA ARG A 204 -12.99 1.62 -18.81
C ARG A 204 -13.31 1.01 -17.45
N ARG A 205 -14.57 1.09 -17.04
CA ARG A 205 -15.03 0.65 -15.72
C ARG A 205 -14.65 -0.79 -15.42
N GLY A 206 -14.03 -1.00 -14.27
CA GLY A 206 -13.64 -2.33 -13.78
C GLY A 206 -12.43 -2.94 -14.49
N GLU A 207 -11.85 -2.26 -15.50
CA GLU A 207 -10.65 -2.76 -16.16
C GLU A 207 -9.40 -2.27 -15.43
N LEU A 208 -8.59 -3.21 -14.99
CA LEU A 208 -7.24 -2.95 -14.51
C LEU A 208 -6.25 -3.49 -15.53
N SER A 209 -5.32 -2.66 -15.95
CA SER A 209 -4.31 -3.02 -16.93
C SER A 209 -2.90 -2.71 -16.46
N LEU A 210 -1.97 -3.60 -16.76
CA LEU A 210 -0.54 -3.35 -16.62
C LEU A 210 0.04 -3.03 -18.00
N VAL A 211 0.50 -1.80 -18.16
CA VAL A 211 1.25 -1.35 -19.34
C VAL A 211 2.73 -1.70 -19.09
N THR A 212 3.22 -2.69 -19.81
CA THR A 212 4.57 -3.22 -19.67
C THR A 212 5.62 -2.30 -20.30
N ALA A 213 6.89 -2.58 -20.05
CA ALA A 213 8.00 -1.73 -20.50
C ALA A 213 8.13 -1.61 -22.02
N ASP A 214 7.70 -2.60 -22.78
CA ASP A 214 7.61 -2.61 -24.24
C ASP A 214 6.36 -1.93 -24.82
N GLY A 215 5.48 -1.43 -23.93
CA GLY A 215 4.23 -0.77 -24.30
C GLY A 215 3.05 -1.71 -24.48
N ALA A 216 3.22 -3.01 -24.31
CA ALA A 216 2.12 -3.95 -24.36
C ALA A 216 1.21 -3.76 -23.14
N THR A 217 -0.10 -3.95 -23.34
CA THR A 217 -1.10 -3.89 -22.26
C THR A 217 -1.56 -5.31 -21.94
N ARG A 218 -1.57 -5.64 -20.66
CA ARG A 218 -2.04 -6.94 -20.13
C ARG A 218 -3.03 -6.71 -19.01
N PRO A 219 -4.04 -7.58 -18.84
CA PRO A 219 -4.89 -7.52 -17.66
C PRO A 219 -4.05 -7.60 -16.38
N LEU A 220 -4.36 -6.75 -15.41
CA LEU A 220 -3.83 -6.84 -14.06
C LEU A 220 -4.91 -7.48 -13.18
N GLU A 221 -4.69 -8.76 -12.87
CA GLU A 221 -5.64 -9.53 -12.05
C GLU A 221 -5.79 -8.90 -10.66
N PRO A 222 -7.02 -8.65 -10.17
CA PRO A 222 -7.28 -8.02 -8.88
C PRO A 222 -7.05 -9.02 -7.74
N ARG A 223 -5.81 -9.48 -7.58
CA ARG A 223 -5.42 -10.42 -6.51
C ARG A 223 -5.16 -9.65 -5.24
N GLY A 224 -5.92 -9.95 -4.20
CA GLY A 224 -5.73 -9.48 -2.84
C GLY A 224 -5.85 -10.64 -1.86
N PHE A 225 -5.54 -10.41 -0.60
CA PHE A 225 -5.80 -11.37 0.46
C PHE A 225 -7.31 -11.47 0.67
N ASP A 226 -7.83 -12.69 0.76
CA ASP A 226 -9.24 -12.96 1.04
C ASP A 226 -9.35 -13.77 2.34
N HIS A 227 -9.85 -13.14 3.38
CA HIS A 227 -10.08 -13.75 4.69
C HIS A 227 -11.11 -14.89 4.67
N PHE A 228 -11.95 -14.95 3.63
CA PHE A 228 -13.03 -15.91 3.49
C PHE A 228 -12.76 -16.99 2.43
N ALA A 229 -11.68 -16.86 1.67
CA ALA A 229 -11.17 -17.91 0.80
C ALA A 229 -10.54 -19.00 1.70
N GLY A 230 -11.38 -19.66 2.50
CA GLY A 230 -10.98 -20.81 3.27
C GLY A 230 -10.41 -21.90 2.38
N GLU A 231 -9.47 -22.67 2.91
CA GLU A 231 -9.01 -23.91 2.33
C GLU A 231 -10.23 -24.77 1.92
N ARG A 232 -10.49 -24.83 0.60
CA ARG A 232 -11.43 -25.76 -0.01
C ARG A 232 -10.65 -26.96 -0.51
#